data_c2a0932b68433c36e118d6b683f84cd6
#
_entry.id   c2a0932b68433c36e118d6b683f84cd6
#
_cell.length_a   1.000
_cell.length_b   1.000
_cell.length_c   1.000
_cell.angle_alpha   90.00
_cell.angle_beta   90.00
_cell.angle_gamma   90.00
#
_symmetry.space_group_name_H-M   'P 1'
#
loop_
_entity.id
_entity.type
_entity.pdbx_description
1 polymer ?
#
loop_
_entity_poly.entity_id
_entity_poly.type
_entity_poly.pdbx_seq_one_letter_code
_entity_poly.pdbx_strand_id
1 'polypeptide(L)'
;MKMNRREFLVWLSGTVCLGLLGWLVGRKLQVLPEPVPEAPFEPPAFAVRPKHALNGMSFQVDRAKRTVLANTESGGLAWESHGEDKFIVPGAAFPLDLSQDGELWVANIGRKRLEQLDPATGRFIASWEPREAFGGCCNPVRFAALSGGRFVTMEKGVRRACVYLPSGELERVITDNLSDSEFNYYLGRDTSGMVHLYDTGTKQHWEVS
;
A
#
# COMPACT_ATOMS: atom_id res chain seq x y z
N MET A 1 -63.64 -34.93 -40.90
CA MET A 1 -63.79 -33.53 -40.56
C MET A 1 -62.43 -32.86 -40.76
N LYS A 2 -62.27 -32.08 -41.88
CA LYS A 2 -60.99 -31.43 -42.16
C LYS A 2 -60.93 -30.08 -41.44
N MET A 3 -60.18 -30.00 -40.42
CA MET A 3 -59.93 -28.75 -39.68
C MET A 3 -59.19 -27.74 -40.53
N ASN A 4 -59.63 -26.50 -40.57
CA ASN A 4 -59.07 -25.47 -41.42
C ASN A 4 -57.78 -24.93 -40.76
N ARG A 5 -56.77 -24.64 -41.58
CA ARG A 5 -55.43 -24.23 -41.11
C ARG A 5 -55.45 -23.03 -40.15
N ARG A 6 -56.46 -22.15 -40.24
CA ARG A 6 -56.64 -21.02 -39.31
C ARG A 6 -57.07 -21.43 -37.91
N GLU A 7 -57.89 -22.45 -37.76
CA GLU A 7 -58.35 -22.94 -36.44
C GLU A 7 -57.24 -23.66 -35.70
N PHE A 8 -56.34 -24.37 -36.44
CA PHE A 8 -55.17 -25.02 -35.85
C PHE A 8 -54.16 -24.03 -35.29
N LEU A 9 -53.95 -22.88 -35.94
CA LEU A 9 -53.01 -21.81 -35.48
C LEU A 9 -53.54 -21.11 -34.22
N VAL A 10 -54.83 -20.90 -34.09
CA VAL A 10 -55.44 -20.29 -32.90
C VAL A 10 -55.36 -21.22 -31.69
N TRP A 11 -55.48 -22.53 -31.91
CA TRP A 11 -55.38 -23.49 -30.83
C TRP A 11 -53.92 -23.65 -30.31
N LEU A 12 -52.96 -23.63 -31.20
CA LEU A 12 -51.53 -23.69 -30.82
C LEU A 12 -51.05 -22.42 -30.07
N SER A 13 -51.56 -21.25 -30.47
CA SER A 13 -51.16 -20.00 -29.80
C SER A 13 -51.77 -19.84 -28.40
N GLY A 14 -52.98 -20.35 -28.16
CA GLY A 14 -53.63 -20.28 -26.85
C GLY A 14 -52.97 -21.20 -25.80
N THR A 15 -52.56 -22.38 -26.21
CA THR A 15 -51.97 -23.37 -25.27
C THR A 15 -50.52 -23.02 -24.90
N VAL A 16 -49.77 -22.38 -25.82
CA VAL A 16 -48.38 -21.95 -25.56
C VAL A 16 -48.35 -20.74 -24.62
N CYS A 17 -49.30 -19.80 -24.76
CA CYS A 17 -49.33 -18.64 -23.88
C CYS A 17 -49.70 -18.97 -22.42
N LEU A 18 -50.59 -19.92 -22.20
CA LEU A 18 -50.96 -20.38 -20.84
C LEU A 18 -49.84 -21.17 -20.17
N GLY A 19 -49.06 -21.95 -20.90
CA GLY A 19 -47.90 -22.67 -20.38
C GLY A 19 -46.74 -21.73 -19.99
N LEU A 20 -46.49 -20.70 -20.75
CA LEU A 20 -45.44 -19.70 -20.45
C LEU A 20 -45.79 -18.82 -19.24
N LEU A 21 -47.05 -18.40 -19.12
CA LEU A 21 -47.50 -17.64 -17.96
C LEU A 21 -47.49 -18.47 -16.66
N GLY A 22 -47.87 -19.72 -16.71
CA GLY A 22 -47.79 -20.62 -15.55
C GLY A 22 -46.33 -20.90 -15.11
N TRP A 23 -45.38 -20.92 -16.05
CA TRP A 23 -43.97 -21.13 -15.75
C TRP A 23 -43.30 -19.90 -15.16
N LEU A 24 -43.74 -18.70 -15.54
CA LEU A 24 -43.25 -17.41 -14.99
C LEU A 24 -43.80 -17.14 -13.57
N VAL A 25 -45.05 -17.54 -13.27
CA VAL A 25 -45.64 -17.32 -11.95
C VAL A 25 -45.10 -18.30 -10.91
N GLY A 26 -44.66 -19.51 -11.34
CA GLY A 26 -44.10 -20.52 -10.43
C GLY A 26 -42.63 -20.29 -9.98
N ARG A 27 -41.88 -19.42 -10.65
CA ARG A 27 -40.58 -18.99 -10.14
C ARG A 27 -40.82 -18.00 -8.98
N LYS A 28 -40.75 -18.48 -7.75
CA LYS A 28 -40.46 -17.58 -6.62
C LYS A 28 -39.25 -16.76 -7.03
N LEU A 29 -39.44 -15.47 -7.24
CA LEU A 29 -38.34 -14.53 -7.28
C LEU A 29 -37.54 -14.78 -6.00
N GLN A 30 -36.42 -15.52 -6.11
CA GLN A 30 -35.43 -15.55 -5.06
C GLN A 30 -34.89 -14.11 -5.05
N VAL A 31 -35.41 -13.29 -4.15
CA VAL A 31 -34.80 -12.04 -3.79
C VAL A 31 -33.43 -12.44 -3.26
N LEU A 32 -32.41 -12.27 -4.13
CA LEU A 32 -31.04 -12.40 -3.68
C LEU A 32 -30.89 -11.40 -2.52
N PRO A 33 -30.36 -11.84 -1.36
CA PRO A 33 -30.12 -10.90 -0.28
C PRO A 33 -29.28 -9.77 -0.86
N GLU A 34 -29.68 -8.53 -0.57
CA GLU A 34 -28.84 -7.39 -0.94
C GLU A 34 -27.43 -7.64 -0.42
N PRO A 35 -26.40 -7.41 -1.25
CA PRO A 35 -25.03 -7.57 -0.78
C PRO A 35 -24.85 -6.68 0.44
N VAL A 36 -24.55 -7.29 1.57
CA VAL A 36 -24.19 -6.55 2.78
C VAL A 36 -22.99 -5.67 2.40
N PRO A 37 -23.08 -4.34 2.58
CA PRO A 37 -21.95 -3.50 2.25
C PRO A 37 -20.73 -3.98 3.04
N GLU A 38 -19.69 -4.40 2.32
CA GLU A 38 -18.42 -4.76 2.95
C GLU A 38 -17.92 -3.55 3.75
N ALA A 39 -17.49 -3.80 4.99
CA ALA A 39 -16.84 -2.79 5.79
C ALA A 39 -15.66 -2.19 5.00
N PRO A 40 -15.42 -0.87 5.09
CA PRO A 40 -14.28 -0.28 4.44
C PRO A 40 -12.99 -1.00 4.83
N PHE A 41 -12.14 -1.32 3.85
CA PHE A 41 -10.83 -1.89 4.12
C PHE A 41 -9.92 -0.76 4.63
N GLU A 42 -9.69 -0.74 5.94
CA GLU A 42 -8.86 0.28 6.61
C GLU A 42 -7.60 -0.37 7.19
N PRO A 43 -6.42 0.21 6.95
CA PRO A 43 -5.21 -0.26 7.58
C PRO A 43 -5.22 0.07 9.08
N PRO A 44 -4.61 -0.74 9.96
CA PRO A 44 -4.53 -0.47 11.38
C PRO A 44 -3.69 0.79 11.68
N ALA A 45 -3.87 1.33 12.88
CA ALA A 45 -3.27 2.61 13.28
C ALA A 45 -1.73 2.65 13.13
N PHE A 46 -1.03 1.53 13.35
CA PHE A 46 0.42 1.48 13.19
C PHE A 46 0.87 1.66 11.73
N ALA A 47 0.04 1.28 10.75
CA ALA A 47 0.34 1.50 9.34
C ALA A 47 -0.01 2.92 8.87
N VAL A 48 -1.05 3.54 9.48
CA VAL A 48 -1.46 4.91 9.15
C VAL A 48 -0.55 5.94 9.82
N ARG A 49 -0.15 5.65 11.06
CA ARG A 49 0.69 6.53 11.90
C ARG A 49 1.80 5.71 12.56
N PRO A 50 2.80 5.28 11.79
CA PRO A 50 3.92 4.55 12.35
C PRO A 50 4.63 5.40 13.39
N LYS A 51 4.98 4.77 14.52
CA LYS A 51 5.76 5.41 15.58
C LYS A 51 7.23 5.13 15.34
N HIS A 52 7.98 6.18 15.05
CA HIS A 52 9.43 6.10 14.93
C HIS A 52 10.04 6.71 16.19
N ALA A 53 10.27 5.89 17.20
CA ALA A 53 10.81 6.35 18.48
C ALA A 53 11.89 5.39 19.00
N LEU A 54 12.99 5.93 19.49
CA LEU A 54 14.12 5.19 20.05
C LEU A 54 14.79 6.02 21.16
N ASN A 55 15.07 5.39 22.29
CA ASN A 55 15.84 5.99 23.40
C ASN A 55 15.31 7.37 23.84
N GLY A 56 13.98 7.51 23.95
CA GLY A 56 13.35 8.76 24.39
C GLY A 56 13.31 9.86 23.32
N MET A 57 13.65 9.54 22.09
CA MET A 57 13.51 10.44 20.94
C MET A 57 12.46 9.93 19.96
N SER A 58 11.72 10.84 19.34
CA SER A 58 10.80 10.55 18.25
C SER A 58 11.26 11.23 16.98
N PHE A 59 11.17 10.50 15.84
CA PHE A 59 11.65 10.95 14.55
C PHE A 59 10.48 11.28 13.62
N GLN A 60 10.60 12.37 12.91
CA GLN A 60 9.62 12.81 11.92
C GLN A 60 10.26 13.59 10.78
N VAL A 61 9.58 13.68 9.65
CA VAL A 61 10.02 14.48 8.50
C VAL A 61 9.31 15.83 8.49
N ASP A 62 10.07 16.90 8.29
CA ASP A 62 9.56 18.23 7.88
C ASP A 62 9.62 18.33 6.36
N ARG A 63 8.49 18.14 5.69
CA ARG A 63 8.42 18.18 4.23
C ARG A 63 8.66 19.58 3.66
N ALA A 64 8.23 20.62 4.36
CA ALA A 64 8.40 22.00 3.91
C ALA A 64 9.87 22.39 3.91
N LYS A 65 10.59 22.03 4.95
CA LYS A 65 12.03 22.26 5.08
C LYS A 65 12.87 21.19 4.38
N ARG A 66 12.29 20.03 4.08
CA ARG A 66 12.98 18.84 3.56
C ARG A 66 14.07 18.36 4.52
N THR A 67 13.71 18.21 5.79
CA THR A 67 14.58 17.79 6.87
C THR A 67 13.97 16.66 7.68
N VAL A 68 14.81 15.96 8.41
CA VAL A 68 14.41 15.02 9.45
C VAL A 68 14.64 15.68 10.79
N LEU A 69 13.65 15.55 11.66
CA LEU A 69 13.67 16.12 13.02
C LEU A 69 13.65 14.99 14.03
N ALA A 70 14.48 15.11 15.07
CA ALA A 70 14.32 14.33 16.29
C ALA A 70 13.83 15.24 17.42
N ASN A 71 12.80 14.79 18.11
CA ASN A 71 12.27 15.47 19.27
C ASN A 71 12.49 14.61 20.51
N THR A 72 12.83 15.25 21.63
CA THR A 72 12.89 14.59 22.95
C THR A 72 11.47 14.21 23.45
N GLU A 73 11.38 13.37 24.46
CA GLU A 73 10.10 13.06 25.12
C GLU A 73 9.36 14.29 25.65
N SER A 74 10.11 15.34 26.06
CA SER A 74 9.54 16.61 26.48
C SER A 74 9.04 17.49 25.30
N GLY A 75 9.19 17.02 24.05
CA GLY A 75 8.76 17.72 22.85
C GLY A 75 9.78 18.76 22.32
N GLY A 76 10.94 18.92 22.97
CA GLY A 76 12.01 19.80 22.47
C GLY A 76 12.74 19.21 21.26
N LEU A 77 13.21 20.07 20.34
CA LEU A 77 14.03 19.65 19.22
C LEU A 77 15.42 19.20 19.73
N ALA A 78 15.77 17.93 19.47
CA ALA A 78 17.08 17.39 19.80
C ALA A 78 18.09 17.69 18.67
N TRP A 79 17.69 17.41 17.41
CA TRP A 79 18.48 17.71 16.24
C TRP A 79 17.60 17.82 14.97
N GLU A 80 18.17 18.45 13.93
CA GLU A 80 17.63 18.55 12.58
C GLU A 80 18.70 18.07 11.59
N SER A 81 18.31 17.23 10.63
CA SER A 81 19.22 16.68 9.62
C SER A 81 18.75 16.99 8.21
N HIS A 82 19.70 17.27 7.35
CA HIS A 82 19.50 17.47 5.92
C HIS A 82 19.97 16.27 5.08
N GLY A 83 20.36 15.16 5.70
CA GLY A 83 21.00 14.02 5.03
C GLY A 83 22.44 14.32 4.63
N GLU A 84 22.96 13.62 3.61
CA GLU A 84 24.34 13.81 3.13
C GLU A 84 24.53 15.19 2.47
N ASP A 85 23.70 15.52 1.47
CA ASP A 85 23.80 16.74 0.66
C ASP A 85 22.45 17.43 0.46
N LYS A 86 21.54 17.37 1.40
CA LYS A 86 20.14 17.79 1.36
C LYS A 86 19.22 16.75 0.72
N PHE A 87 18.04 16.61 1.30
CA PHE A 87 17.00 15.78 0.74
C PHE A 87 16.32 16.46 -0.45
N ILE A 88 16.16 15.71 -1.54
CA ILE A 88 15.41 16.14 -2.71
C ILE A 88 14.05 15.42 -2.69
N VAL A 89 12.98 16.17 -2.44
CA VAL A 89 11.62 15.67 -2.26
C VAL A 89 10.73 16.22 -3.38
N PRO A 90 10.68 15.57 -4.55
CA PRO A 90 9.97 16.10 -5.72
C PRO A 90 8.45 15.92 -5.63
N GLY A 91 7.95 15.05 -4.75
CA GLY A 91 6.54 14.71 -4.63
C GLY A 91 5.97 14.85 -3.24
N ALA A 92 4.83 14.18 -3.02
CA ALA A 92 4.15 14.18 -1.73
C ALA A 92 4.82 13.26 -0.70
N ALA A 93 5.48 12.19 -1.14
CA ALA A 93 6.13 11.24 -0.25
C ALA A 93 7.49 11.73 0.24
N PHE A 94 7.74 11.53 1.52
CA PHE A 94 9.05 11.70 2.18
C PHE A 94 9.08 10.71 3.34
N PRO A 95 9.14 9.40 3.06
CA PRO A 95 9.06 8.38 4.09
C PRO A 95 10.37 8.24 4.86
N LEU A 96 10.24 7.93 6.14
CA LEU A 96 11.30 7.45 7.00
C LEU A 96 10.85 6.17 7.69
N ASP A 97 11.79 5.33 8.09
CA ASP A 97 11.54 4.15 8.91
C ASP A 97 12.63 4.00 9.97
N LEU A 98 12.23 3.45 11.11
CA LEU A 98 13.11 3.02 12.18
C LEU A 98 13.06 1.49 12.23
N SER A 99 14.18 0.82 11.89
CA SER A 99 14.26 -0.63 11.91
C SER A 99 14.15 -1.19 13.33
N GLN A 100 13.93 -2.49 13.47
CA GLN A 100 13.98 -3.16 14.76
C GLN A 100 15.36 -3.08 15.44
N ASP A 101 16.41 -3.01 14.63
CA ASP A 101 17.79 -2.90 15.10
C ASP A 101 18.18 -1.46 15.50
N GLY A 102 17.22 -0.53 15.41
CA GLY A 102 17.41 0.86 15.78
C GLY A 102 18.08 1.73 14.71
N GLU A 103 18.12 1.27 13.47
CA GLU A 103 18.64 2.04 12.34
C GLU A 103 17.59 3.02 11.82
N LEU A 104 17.93 4.28 11.69
CA LEU A 104 17.05 5.31 11.14
C LEU A 104 17.34 5.51 9.66
N TRP A 105 16.38 5.17 8.82
CA TRP A 105 16.46 5.27 7.37
C TRP A 105 15.48 6.30 6.83
N VAL A 106 15.89 7.03 5.80
CA VAL A 106 15.09 8.10 5.17
C VAL A 106 15.22 8.00 3.66
N ALA A 107 14.11 8.12 2.93
CA ALA A 107 14.17 8.11 1.47
C ALA A 107 14.55 9.49 0.92
N ASN A 108 15.72 9.59 0.28
CA ASN A 108 16.08 10.71 -0.57
C ASN A 108 15.58 10.46 -1.99
N ILE A 109 14.28 10.71 -2.20
CA ILE A 109 13.52 10.29 -3.38
C ILE A 109 14.10 10.86 -4.67
N GLY A 110 14.51 12.12 -4.66
CA GLY A 110 15.10 12.74 -5.86
C GLY A 110 16.47 12.20 -6.23
N ARG A 111 17.16 11.57 -5.26
CA ARG A 111 18.44 10.86 -5.48
C ARG A 111 18.22 9.34 -5.71
N LYS A 112 16.97 8.86 -5.63
CA LYS A 112 16.58 7.46 -5.79
C LYS A 112 17.32 6.50 -4.85
N ARG A 113 17.55 6.92 -3.60
CA ARG A 113 18.26 6.13 -2.59
C ARG A 113 17.64 6.28 -1.21
N LEU A 114 17.99 5.38 -0.31
CA LEU A 114 17.74 5.51 1.12
C LEU A 114 19.02 6.00 1.80
N GLU A 115 18.89 6.88 2.79
CA GLU A 115 20.00 7.41 3.58
C GLU A 115 19.84 6.98 5.03
N GLN A 116 20.87 6.40 5.61
CA GLN A 116 20.95 6.06 7.02
C GLN A 116 21.45 7.24 7.81
N LEU A 117 20.74 7.61 8.86
CA LEU A 117 21.14 8.65 9.81
C LEU A 117 21.43 8.05 11.16
N ASP A 118 22.38 8.60 11.88
CA ASP A 118 22.62 8.30 13.28
C ASP A 118 21.42 8.79 14.12
N PRO A 119 20.67 7.91 14.79
CA PRO A 119 19.50 8.31 15.56
C PRO A 119 19.82 9.27 16.71
N ALA A 120 21.04 9.25 17.25
CA ALA A 120 21.44 10.11 18.36
C ALA A 120 21.79 11.53 17.92
N THR A 121 22.32 11.70 16.70
CA THR A 121 22.92 12.98 16.26
C THR A 121 22.35 13.51 14.96
N GLY A 122 21.60 12.71 14.19
CA GLY A 122 21.08 13.06 12.87
C GLY A 122 22.15 13.09 11.77
N ARG A 123 23.39 12.67 12.06
CA ARG A 123 24.50 12.67 11.06
C ARG A 123 24.26 11.55 10.04
N PHE A 124 24.59 11.83 8.79
CA PHE A 124 24.61 10.82 7.74
C PHE A 124 25.66 9.74 8.05
N ILE A 125 25.26 8.47 7.87
CA ILE A 125 26.11 7.29 8.05
C ILE A 125 26.43 6.63 6.72
N ALA A 126 25.39 6.27 5.95
CA ALA A 126 25.51 5.50 4.72
C ALA A 126 24.32 5.76 3.79
N SER A 127 24.45 5.34 2.56
CA SER A 127 23.33 5.25 1.63
C SER A 127 23.18 3.86 1.05
N TRP A 128 21.96 3.53 0.69
CA TRP A 128 21.60 2.30 -0.01
C TRP A 128 20.73 2.65 -1.22
N GLU A 129 20.97 1.99 -2.34
CA GLU A 129 20.16 2.13 -3.55
C GLU A 129 19.95 0.76 -4.21
N PRO A 130 18.80 0.53 -4.87
CA PRO A 130 18.63 -0.69 -5.63
C PRO A 130 19.59 -0.69 -6.83
N ARG A 131 20.09 -1.88 -7.20
CA ARG A 131 21.00 -2.04 -8.35
C ARG A 131 20.37 -1.53 -9.65
N GLU A 132 19.09 -1.82 -9.85
CA GLU A 132 18.27 -1.19 -10.85
C GLU A 132 17.50 -0.06 -10.20
N ALA A 133 17.81 1.19 -10.55
CA ALA A 133 17.20 2.36 -9.96
C ALA A 133 15.67 2.23 -9.87
N PHE A 134 15.08 2.73 -8.79
CA PHE A 134 13.63 2.77 -8.62
C PHE A 134 12.92 3.28 -9.87
N GLY A 135 11.87 2.58 -10.30
CA GLY A 135 11.06 2.98 -11.43
C GLY A 135 10.35 4.33 -11.19
N GLY A 136 10.30 5.18 -12.21
CA GLY A 136 9.67 6.49 -12.11
C GLY A 136 10.47 7.54 -11.33
N CYS A 137 9.88 8.72 -11.14
CA CYS A 137 10.60 9.88 -10.58
C CYS A 137 10.49 10.06 -9.06
N CYS A 138 9.55 9.38 -8.40
CA CYS A 138 9.17 9.68 -7.02
C CYS A 138 9.03 8.41 -6.17
N ASN A 139 9.95 7.46 -6.30
CA ASN A 139 9.96 6.21 -5.56
C ASN A 139 11.20 6.08 -4.66
N PRO A 140 11.08 5.27 -3.57
CA PRO A 140 9.86 4.61 -3.12
C PRO A 140 8.92 5.60 -2.41
N VAL A 141 7.59 5.38 -2.51
CA VAL A 141 6.60 6.19 -1.78
C VAL A 141 6.39 5.72 -0.35
N ARG A 142 6.69 4.45 -0.10
CA ARG A 142 6.78 3.82 1.23
C ARG A 142 7.92 2.82 1.21
N PHE A 143 8.57 2.65 2.36
CA PHE A 143 9.56 1.59 2.56
C PHE A 143 9.63 1.22 4.04
N ALA A 144 10.17 0.04 4.33
CA ALA A 144 10.67 -0.33 5.66
C ALA A 144 11.98 -1.08 5.54
N ALA A 145 12.86 -0.85 6.50
CA ALA A 145 14.07 -1.64 6.68
C ALA A 145 13.72 -2.95 7.38
N LEU A 146 14.09 -4.08 6.78
CA LEU A 146 13.92 -5.42 7.33
C LEU A 146 15.20 -5.88 8.01
N SER A 147 15.13 -6.98 8.77
CA SER A 147 16.31 -7.61 9.34
C SER A 147 17.32 -8.01 8.26
N GLY A 148 18.62 -7.96 8.60
CA GLY A 148 19.70 -8.33 7.70
C GLY A 148 19.97 -7.31 6.59
N GLY A 149 19.58 -6.05 6.76
CA GLY A 149 19.86 -4.97 5.81
C GLY A 149 19.02 -5.02 4.53
N ARG A 150 17.93 -5.79 4.52
CA ARG A 150 16.98 -5.84 3.43
C ARG A 150 15.99 -4.67 3.50
N PHE A 151 15.35 -4.35 2.40
CA PHE A 151 14.33 -3.31 2.34
C PHE A 151 13.08 -3.81 1.62
N VAL A 152 11.92 -3.50 2.16
CA VAL A 152 10.65 -3.61 1.44
C VAL A 152 10.23 -2.22 0.96
N THR A 153 9.72 -2.13 -0.25
CA THR A 153 9.28 -0.86 -0.87
C THR A 153 7.90 -0.99 -1.48
N MET A 154 7.18 0.13 -1.54
CA MET A 154 5.99 0.30 -2.39
C MET A 154 6.29 1.40 -3.40
N GLU A 155 6.15 1.09 -4.69
CA GLU A 155 6.58 1.92 -5.80
C GLU A 155 5.39 2.29 -6.69
N LYS A 156 5.08 3.59 -6.74
CA LYS A 156 4.04 4.11 -7.64
C LYS A 156 4.52 4.13 -9.10
N GLY A 157 3.60 4.25 -10.04
CA GLY A 157 3.89 4.27 -11.47
C GLY A 157 4.11 2.88 -12.04
N VAL A 158 5.04 2.12 -11.46
CA VAL A 158 5.22 0.69 -11.76
C VAL A 158 4.28 -0.21 -10.96
N ARG A 159 3.54 0.35 -9.99
CA ARG A 159 2.47 -0.30 -9.21
C ARG A 159 2.90 -1.58 -8.52
N ARG A 160 4.11 -1.60 -7.97
CA ARG A 160 4.67 -2.81 -7.37
C ARG A 160 5.11 -2.61 -5.93
N ALA A 161 5.09 -3.71 -5.17
CA ALA A 161 5.79 -3.82 -3.90
C ALA A 161 6.87 -4.90 -4.02
N CYS A 162 8.07 -4.59 -3.52
CA CYS A 162 9.26 -5.41 -3.70
C CYS A 162 10.05 -5.57 -2.41
N VAL A 163 10.80 -6.66 -2.31
CA VAL A 163 11.87 -6.83 -1.32
C VAL A 163 13.20 -6.82 -2.05
N TYR A 164 14.16 -6.09 -1.47
CA TYR A 164 15.53 -5.97 -1.97
C TYR A 164 16.53 -6.47 -0.95
N LEU A 165 17.61 -7.06 -1.45
CA LEU A 165 18.78 -7.48 -0.67
C LEU A 165 19.65 -6.28 -0.25
N PRO A 166 20.55 -6.43 0.72
CA PRO A 166 21.53 -5.41 1.09
C PRO A 166 22.40 -4.96 -0.08
N SER A 167 22.64 -5.84 -1.05
CA SER A 167 23.39 -5.55 -2.30
C SER A 167 22.66 -4.66 -3.29
N GLY A 168 21.37 -4.30 -3.01
CA GLY A 168 20.51 -3.60 -3.94
C GLY A 168 19.84 -4.49 -4.99
N GLU A 169 20.12 -5.79 -5.01
CA GLU A 169 19.46 -6.72 -5.91
C GLU A 169 18.01 -6.95 -5.50
N LEU A 170 17.11 -7.08 -6.49
CA LEU A 170 15.73 -7.47 -6.26
C LEU A 170 15.69 -8.91 -5.75
N GLU A 171 15.23 -9.11 -4.51
CA GLU A 171 15.02 -10.45 -3.95
C GLU A 171 13.71 -11.05 -4.48
N ARG A 172 12.62 -10.31 -4.39
CA ARG A 172 11.30 -10.74 -4.88
C ARG A 172 10.34 -9.59 -5.10
N VAL A 173 9.39 -9.80 -5.99
CA VAL A 173 8.19 -8.98 -6.14
C VAL A 173 7.11 -9.57 -5.25
N ILE A 174 6.54 -8.76 -4.35
CA ILE A 174 5.40 -9.13 -3.50
C ILE A 174 4.11 -9.06 -4.33
N THR A 175 3.95 -7.96 -5.06
CA THR A 175 2.85 -7.73 -6.00
C THR A 175 3.27 -6.72 -7.06
N ASP A 176 2.71 -6.84 -8.26
CA ASP A 176 2.81 -5.89 -9.37
C ASP A 176 1.45 -5.26 -9.72
N ASN A 177 0.49 -5.38 -8.82
CA ASN A 177 -0.88 -4.91 -9.00
C ASN A 177 -1.34 -3.98 -7.88
N LEU A 178 -0.50 -3.04 -7.44
CA LEU A 178 -0.92 -1.97 -6.54
C LEU A 178 -1.92 -1.03 -7.26
N SER A 179 -2.77 -0.36 -6.51
CA SER A 179 -3.67 0.67 -7.03
C SER A 179 -2.89 1.83 -7.68
N ASP A 180 -3.55 2.62 -8.53
CA ASP A 180 -2.89 3.75 -9.22
C ASP A 180 -2.52 4.90 -8.28
N SER A 181 -3.18 5.00 -7.13
CA SER A 181 -2.99 6.10 -6.19
C SER A 181 -2.08 5.71 -5.02
N GLU A 182 -0.96 6.41 -4.89
CA GLU A 182 -0.03 6.27 -3.76
C GLU A 182 -0.66 6.62 -2.39
N PHE A 183 -1.78 7.34 -2.39
CA PHE A 183 -2.51 7.67 -1.16
C PHE A 183 -3.21 6.45 -0.55
N ASN A 184 -3.37 5.38 -1.31
CA ASN A 184 -3.91 4.11 -0.85
C ASN A 184 -2.84 3.20 -0.21
N TYR A 185 -1.55 3.58 -0.31
CA TYR A 185 -0.45 2.74 0.18
C TYR A 185 -0.10 3.08 1.62
N TYR A 186 -0.18 2.07 2.46
CA TYR A 186 0.20 2.15 3.86
C TYR A 186 1.21 1.06 4.16
N LEU A 187 2.16 1.40 5.00
CA LEU A 187 3.17 0.49 5.47
C LEU A 187 3.44 0.79 6.94
N GLY A 188 3.51 -0.25 7.74
CA GLY A 188 3.80 -0.11 9.16
C GLY A 188 4.34 -1.41 9.74
N ARG A 189 4.86 -1.32 10.95
CA ARG A 189 5.41 -2.46 11.70
C ARG A 189 4.58 -2.69 12.94
N ASP A 190 4.19 -3.94 13.19
CA ASP A 190 3.51 -4.33 14.41
C ASP A 190 4.48 -4.54 15.58
N THR A 191 3.96 -4.88 16.74
CA THR A 191 4.75 -5.11 17.96
C THR A 191 5.64 -6.34 17.91
N SER A 192 5.38 -7.28 17.00
CA SER A 192 6.24 -8.44 16.77
C SER A 192 7.41 -8.12 15.83
N GLY A 193 7.35 -6.96 15.16
CA GLY A 193 8.32 -6.54 14.16
C GLY A 193 7.95 -6.93 12.73
N MET A 194 6.85 -7.62 12.53
CA MET A 194 6.32 -7.91 11.20
C MET A 194 5.95 -6.63 10.47
N VAL A 195 6.39 -6.51 9.24
CA VAL A 195 6.03 -5.36 8.39
C VAL A 195 4.79 -5.71 7.59
N HIS A 196 3.81 -4.83 7.66
CA HIS A 196 2.53 -4.96 6.98
C HIS A 196 2.42 -3.90 5.89
N LEU A 197 2.08 -4.34 4.69
CA LEU A 197 1.77 -3.49 3.54
C LEU A 197 0.27 -3.58 3.27
N TYR A 198 -0.37 -2.42 3.09
CA TYR A 198 -1.78 -2.32 2.75
C TYR A 198 -1.97 -1.48 1.51
N ASP A 199 -2.79 -1.95 0.59
CA ASP A 199 -3.34 -1.16 -0.50
C ASP A 199 -4.87 -1.11 -0.36
N THR A 200 -5.38 0.02 0.13
CA THR A 200 -6.82 0.21 0.33
C THR A 200 -7.58 0.34 -0.98
N GLY A 201 -6.90 0.69 -2.07
CA GLY A 201 -7.50 0.77 -3.40
C GLY A 201 -7.82 -0.59 -4.00
N THR A 202 -6.92 -1.58 -3.82
CA THR A 202 -7.14 -2.97 -4.23
C THR A 202 -7.67 -3.85 -3.11
N LYS A 203 -7.81 -3.32 -1.89
CA LYS A 203 -8.20 -4.05 -0.67
C LYS A 203 -7.29 -5.25 -0.39
N GLN A 204 -5.99 -5.07 -0.58
CA GLN A 204 -4.99 -6.12 -0.37
C GLN A 204 -4.07 -5.81 0.79
N HIS A 205 -3.58 -6.87 1.42
CA HIS A 205 -2.67 -6.83 2.56
C HIS A 205 -1.61 -7.91 2.41
N TRP A 206 -0.36 -7.58 2.73
CA TRP A 206 0.78 -8.50 2.72
C TRP A 206 1.61 -8.33 3.98
N GLU A 207 2.22 -9.42 4.43
CA GLU A 207 3.13 -9.47 5.56
C GLU A 207 4.53 -9.82 5.08
N VAL A 208 5.53 -9.14 5.64
CA VAL A 208 6.94 -9.29 5.27
C VAL A 208 7.81 -9.25 6.52
N SER A 209 8.68 -10.24 6.65
CA SER A 209 9.66 -10.37 7.74
C SER A 209 11.10 -10.26 7.24
#